data_c72f54a1202d3c6369a4bc77766bb53f
#
_entry.id   c72f54a1202d3c6369a4bc77766bb53f
#
_cell.length_a   1.000
_cell.length_b   1.000
_cell.length_c   1.000
_cell.angle_alpha   90.00
_cell.angle_beta   90.00
_cell.angle_gamma   90.00
#
_symmetry.space_group_name_H-M   'P 1'
#
loop_
_entity.id
_entity.type
_entity.pdbx_description
1 polymer ?
#
loop_
_entity_poly.entity_id
_entity_poly.type
_entity_poly.pdbx_seq_one_letter_code
_entity_poly.pdbx_strand_id
1 'polypeptide(L)'
;VNPDRYGICLRTIEGKEYAQGDSDERFAVQSISKVFSLAMSFGRIGNELWKRIGVEPSGNAFNSIFQLEMEKGIPRNPLINAGALVMADVLLSVLEYPEREYLSFVRKLCGNDTIQYNESMAASEREYGYLNAAITNMLKYHGNIENDIERVLRFYFRQCSIGMNCRELA
;
A
#
# COMPACT_ATOMS: atom_id res chain seq x y z
N VAL A 1 -14.26 12.78 -3.13
CA VAL A 1 -14.78 12.24 -1.85
C VAL A 1 -16.02 13.04 -1.47
N ASN A 2 -17.09 12.37 -1.07
CA ASN A 2 -18.30 13.05 -0.58
C ASN A 2 -18.04 13.52 0.87
N PRO A 3 -18.04 14.83 1.17
CA PRO A 3 -17.75 15.37 2.51
C PRO A 3 -18.84 15.06 3.55
N ASP A 4 -20.03 14.65 3.12
CA ASP A 4 -21.16 14.33 4.00
C ASP A 4 -21.11 12.87 4.54
N ARG A 5 -20.13 12.08 4.10
CA ARG A 5 -19.94 10.70 4.55
C ARG A 5 -19.08 10.66 5.81
N TYR A 6 -19.60 9.99 6.83
CA TYR A 6 -18.87 9.73 8.07
C TYR A 6 -19.18 8.34 8.57
N GLY A 7 -18.14 7.54 8.82
CA GLY A 7 -18.26 6.20 9.38
C GLY A 7 -17.17 5.92 10.40
N ILE A 8 -17.51 5.22 11.47
CA ILE A 8 -16.58 4.73 12.47
C ILE A 8 -16.91 3.29 12.83
N CYS A 9 -15.89 2.47 13.04
CA CYS A 9 -16.00 1.14 13.62
C CYS A 9 -14.91 0.95 14.67
N LEU A 10 -15.29 0.35 15.80
CA LEU A 10 -14.39 -0.05 16.87
C LEU A 10 -14.62 -1.53 17.16
N ARG A 11 -13.56 -2.30 17.16
CA ARG A 11 -13.58 -3.71 17.60
C ARG A 11 -12.68 -3.90 18.80
N THR A 12 -13.23 -4.50 19.87
CA THR A 12 -12.46 -4.81 21.08
C THR A 12 -11.67 -6.11 20.90
N ILE A 13 -10.70 -6.33 21.78
CA ILE A 13 -9.93 -7.59 21.80
C ILE A 13 -10.78 -8.81 22.13
N GLU A 14 -11.94 -8.64 22.76
CA GLU A 14 -12.92 -9.69 23.02
C GLU A 14 -13.85 -9.92 21.81
N GLY A 15 -13.64 -9.23 20.69
CA GLY A 15 -14.45 -9.35 19.46
C GLY A 15 -15.77 -8.60 19.48
N LYS A 16 -16.05 -7.75 20.47
CA LYS A 16 -17.23 -6.87 20.43
C LYS A 16 -17.02 -5.77 19.42
N GLU A 17 -18.05 -5.51 18.62
CA GLU A 17 -18.02 -4.51 17.55
C GLU A 17 -19.05 -3.40 17.84
N TYR A 18 -18.63 -2.17 17.62
CA TYR A 18 -19.44 -0.97 17.70
C TYR A 18 -19.22 -0.15 16.43
N ALA A 19 -20.30 0.19 15.73
CA ALA A 19 -20.21 0.95 14.49
C ALA A 19 -21.30 2.02 14.43
N GLN A 20 -21.00 3.14 13.78
CA GLN A 20 -21.90 4.26 13.60
C GLN A 20 -21.65 4.96 12.26
N GLY A 21 -22.69 5.63 11.76
CA GLY A 21 -22.64 6.34 10.48
C GLY A 21 -22.52 5.40 9.29
N ASP A 22 -21.82 5.85 8.26
CA ASP A 22 -21.63 5.15 6.99
C ASP A 22 -20.55 4.03 7.08
N SER A 23 -20.50 3.32 8.21
CA SER A 23 -19.44 2.31 8.48
C SER A 23 -19.42 1.14 7.50
N ASP A 24 -20.51 0.88 6.78
CA ASP A 24 -20.66 -0.18 5.78
C ASP A 24 -20.37 0.31 4.35
N GLU A 25 -20.24 1.64 4.14
CA GLU A 25 -19.91 2.20 2.83
C GLU A 25 -18.47 1.87 2.44
N ARG A 26 -18.29 1.41 1.19
CA ARG A 26 -16.98 1.05 0.67
C ARG A 26 -16.22 2.27 0.19
N PHE A 27 -14.94 2.33 0.51
CA PHE A 27 -13.98 3.32 0.04
C PHE A 27 -12.67 2.62 -0.38
N ALA A 28 -11.87 3.27 -1.21
CA ALA A 28 -10.53 2.78 -1.53
C ALA A 28 -9.62 2.98 -0.32
N VAL A 29 -8.92 1.94 0.11
CA VAL A 29 -8.07 1.96 1.32
C VAL A 29 -6.89 2.90 1.21
N GLN A 30 -6.49 3.26 -0.01
CA GLN A 30 -5.39 4.16 -0.27
C GLN A 30 -4.12 3.76 0.51
N SER A 31 -3.50 4.67 1.23
CA SER A 31 -2.27 4.43 1.98
C SER A 31 -2.38 3.45 3.15
N ILE A 32 -3.59 3.05 3.56
CA ILE A 32 -3.76 1.96 4.54
C ILE A 32 -3.20 0.64 3.98
N SER A 33 -3.25 0.46 2.66
CA SER A 33 -2.68 -0.71 1.97
C SER A 33 -1.21 -0.98 2.29
N LYS A 34 -0.45 0.05 2.66
CA LYS A 34 0.98 -0.07 3.02
C LYS A 34 1.21 -1.00 4.21
N VAL A 35 0.26 -1.06 5.15
CA VAL A 35 0.32 -1.99 6.29
C VAL A 35 0.22 -3.44 5.82
N PHE A 36 -0.70 -3.74 4.90
CA PHE A 36 -0.82 -5.06 4.30
C PHE A 36 0.42 -5.44 3.48
N SER A 37 0.95 -4.47 2.70
CA SER A 37 2.17 -4.66 1.91
C SER A 37 3.37 -4.95 2.80
N LEU A 38 3.51 -4.23 3.92
CA LEU A 38 4.56 -4.47 4.91
C LEU A 38 4.45 -5.86 5.52
N ALA A 39 3.26 -6.21 6.00
CA ALA A 39 3.03 -7.52 6.64
C ALA A 39 3.34 -8.67 5.66
N MET A 40 2.90 -8.56 4.41
CA MET A 40 3.15 -9.58 3.39
C MET A 40 4.62 -9.65 2.98
N SER A 41 5.27 -8.50 2.71
CA SER A 41 6.68 -8.44 2.32
C SER A 41 7.58 -8.99 3.42
N PHE A 42 7.38 -8.54 4.67
CA PHE A 42 8.15 -9.04 5.81
C PHE A 42 7.91 -10.52 6.05
N GLY A 43 6.68 -11.00 5.90
CA GLY A 43 6.35 -12.43 6.00
C GLY A 43 7.01 -13.29 4.92
N ARG A 44 7.36 -12.73 3.76
CA ARG A 44 8.00 -13.45 2.65
C ARG A 44 9.53 -13.46 2.72
N ILE A 45 10.15 -12.32 3.05
CA ILE A 45 11.61 -12.16 2.99
C ILE A 45 12.25 -11.78 4.33
N GLY A 46 11.46 -11.60 5.40
CA GLY A 46 11.97 -11.30 6.72
C GLY A 46 12.89 -10.07 6.76
N ASN A 47 14.00 -10.18 7.46
CA ASN A 47 14.96 -9.08 7.65
C ASN A 47 15.68 -8.62 6.37
N GLU A 48 15.59 -9.37 5.26
CA GLU A 48 16.13 -8.91 3.98
C GLU A 48 15.45 -7.64 3.48
N LEU A 49 14.20 -7.41 3.90
CA LEU A 49 13.47 -6.18 3.60
C LEU A 49 14.23 -4.93 4.06
N TRP A 50 14.89 -4.99 5.22
CA TRP A 50 15.59 -3.85 5.83
C TRP A 50 16.91 -3.50 5.14
N LYS A 51 17.36 -4.27 4.17
CA LYS A 51 18.46 -3.90 3.29
C LYS A 51 18.06 -2.88 2.23
N ARG A 52 16.75 -2.82 1.94
CA ARG A 52 16.17 -1.97 0.88
C ARG A 52 15.35 -0.80 1.43
N ILE A 53 14.88 -0.89 2.66
CA ILE A 53 14.02 0.10 3.33
C ILE A 53 14.51 0.30 4.75
N GLY A 54 14.63 1.55 5.20
CA GLY A 54 14.94 1.88 6.58
C GLY A 54 13.76 1.71 7.54
N VAL A 55 14.00 2.08 8.81
CA VAL A 55 13.01 1.99 9.90
C VAL A 55 12.82 3.31 10.65
N GLU A 56 13.32 4.41 10.09
CA GLU A 56 13.31 5.72 10.72
C GLU A 56 12.09 6.54 10.34
N PRO A 57 11.56 7.40 11.21
CA PRO A 57 10.48 8.32 10.85
C PRO A 57 10.96 9.30 9.76
N SER A 58 10.08 9.65 8.81
CA SER A 58 10.47 10.51 7.70
C SER A 58 10.69 11.97 8.14
N GLY A 59 9.87 12.51 9.02
CA GLY A 59 9.89 13.93 9.39
C GLY A 59 9.47 14.89 8.25
N ASN A 60 9.19 14.36 7.06
CA ASN A 60 8.81 15.07 5.84
C ASN A 60 7.51 14.51 5.26
N ALA A 61 6.98 15.14 4.21
CA ALA A 61 5.84 14.64 3.48
C ALA A 61 6.14 13.23 2.91
N PHE A 62 5.13 12.33 2.94
CA PHE A 62 5.27 10.92 2.53
C PHE A 62 5.69 10.71 1.07
N ASN A 63 5.58 11.72 0.24
CA ASN A 63 5.96 11.73 -1.16
C ASN A 63 7.17 12.64 -1.47
N SER A 64 8.01 12.94 -0.48
CA SER A 64 9.19 13.79 -0.65
C SER A 64 10.27 13.12 -1.51
N ILE A 65 10.50 13.65 -2.71
CA ILE A 65 11.59 13.24 -3.62
C ILE A 65 12.94 13.70 -3.08
N PHE A 66 13.02 14.92 -2.53
CA PHE A 66 14.25 15.48 -2.00
C PHE A 66 14.88 14.60 -0.92
N GLN A 67 14.05 14.09 0.01
CA GLN A 67 14.53 13.19 1.04
C GLN A 67 15.09 11.89 0.45
N LEU A 68 14.41 11.31 -0.53
CA LEU A 68 14.84 10.09 -1.20
C LEU A 68 16.17 10.26 -1.94
N GLU A 69 16.39 11.42 -2.57
CA GLU A 69 17.66 11.76 -3.22
C GLU A 69 18.80 11.84 -2.20
N MET A 70 18.61 12.56 -1.10
CA MET A 70 19.61 12.68 -0.03
C MET A 70 19.98 11.33 0.59
N GLU A 71 19.06 10.39 0.60
CA GLU A 71 19.23 9.03 1.14
C GLU A 71 19.62 8.00 0.07
N LYS A 72 20.04 8.47 -1.11
CA LYS A 72 20.55 7.62 -2.20
C LYS A 72 19.61 6.49 -2.59
N GLY A 73 18.30 6.80 -2.62
CA GLY A 73 17.27 5.85 -3.04
C GLY A 73 16.88 4.79 -1.99
N ILE A 74 17.31 4.92 -0.74
CA ILE A 74 16.85 4.04 0.35
C ILE A 74 15.74 4.78 1.13
N PRO A 75 14.46 4.36 1.03
CA PRO A 75 13.38 4.98 1.77
C PRO A 75 13.57 4.84 3.28
N ARG A 76 13.26 5.88 4.05
CA ARG A 76 13.39 5.86 5.53
C ARG A 76 12.54 4.81 6.21
N ASN A 77 11.37 4.52 5.69
CA ASN A 77 10.48 3.50 6.25
C ASN A 77 9.48 3.00 5.20
N PRO A 78 8.80 1.86 5.46
CA PRO A 78 7.85 1.27 4.53
C PRO A 78 6.53 2.05 4.36
N LEU A 79 6.22 3.01 5.24
CA LEU A 79 4.93 3.71 5.25
C LEU A 79 4.93 5.02 4.44
N ILE A 80 6.09 5.50 3.97
CA ILE A 80 6.18 6.56 2.96
C ILE A 80 6.01 5.98 1.55
N ASN A 81 5.69 6.83 0.56
CA ASN A 81 5.40 6.33 -0.79
C ASN A 81 6.58 5.59 -1.42
N ALA A 82 7.80 6.08 -1.25
CA ALA A 82 9.00 5.41 -1.73
C ALA A 82 9.16 3.99 -1.15
N GLY A 83 8.93 3.82 0.16
CA GLY A 83 8.99 2.52 0.82
C GLY A 83 7.89 1.57 0.32
N ALA A 84 6.68 2.08 0.11
CA ALA A 84 5.57 1.29 -0.43
C ALA A 84 5.84 0.80 -1.85
N LEU A 85 6.50 1.61 -2.69
CA LEU A 85 6.90 1.23 -4.04
C LEU A 85 8.00 0.15 -4.01
N VAL A 86 8.95 0.22 -3.09
CA VAL A 86 9.94 -0.86 -2.89
C VAL A 86 9.26 -2.14 -2.42
N MET A 87 8.28 -2.07 -1.49
CA MET A 87 7.52 -3.25 -1.09
C MET A 87 6.72 -3.86 -2.26
N ALA A 88 6.12 -3.02 -3.12
CA ALA A 88 5.46 -3.51 -4.33
C ALA A 88 6.44 -4.25 -5.25
N ASP A 89 7.64 -3.72 -5.44
CA ASP A 89 8.71 -4.35 -6.21
C ASP A 89 9.15 -5.69 -5.59
N VAL A 90 9.36 -5.75 -4.29
CA VAL A 90 9.66 -6.99 -3.55
C VAL A 90 8.58 -8.04 -3.79
N LEU A 91 7.32 -7.68 -3.61
CA LEU A 91 6.20 -8.62 -3.80
C LEU A 91 6.09 -9.10 -5.24
N LEU A 92 6.37 -8.26 -6.23
CA LEU A 92 6.44 -8.67 -7.63
C LEU A 92 7.55 -9.68 -7.90
N SER A 93 8.64 -9.65 -7.15
CA SER A 93 9.77 -10.57 -7.30
C SER A 93 9.53 -11.92 -6.62
N VAL A 94 8.72 -11.97 -5.54
CA VAL A 94 8.58 -13.18 -4.72
C VAL A 94 7.24 -13.89 -4.86
N LEU A 95 6.25 -13.27 -5.51
CA LEU A 95 4.93 -13.85 -5.75
C LEU A 95 4.80 -14.32 -7.20
N GLU A 96 4.17 -15.47 -7.40
CA GLU A 96 3.91 -16.01 -8.74
C GLU A 96 2.76 -15.25 -9.43
N TYR A 97 1.69 -14.95 -8.67
CA TYR A 97 0.51 -14.22 -9.13
C TYR A 97 0.22 -13.03 -8.21
N PRO A 98 1.02 -11.94 -8.27
CA PRO A 98 1.07 -10.88 -7.25
C PRO A 98 -0.29 -10.27 -6.91
N GLU A 99 -1.07 -9.86 -7.91
CA GLU A 99 -2.37 -9.23 -7.68
C GLU A 99 -3.37 -10.19 -7.01
N ARG A 100 -3.41 -11.45 -7.44
CA ARG A 100 -4.31 -12.47 -6.88
C ARG A 100 -3.90 -12.86 -5.46
N GLU A 101 -2.62 -13.08 -5.24
CA GLU A 101 -2.10 -13.50 -3.93
C GLU A 101 -2.23 -12.38 -2.90
N TYR A 102 -1.96 -11.13 -3.30
CA TYR A 102 -2.13 -9.97 -2.43
C TYR A 102 -3.59 -9.77 -2.02
N LEU A 103 -4.52 -9.83 -2.98
CA LEU A 103 -5.95 -9.72 -2.70
C LEU A 103 -6.44 -10.88 -1.81
N SER A 104 -5.97 -12.10 -2.06
CA SER A 104 -6.28 -13.27 -1.22
C SER A 104 -5.77 -13.10 0.20
N PHE A 105 -4.59 -12.51 0.39
CA PHE A 105 -4.02 -12.19 1.70
C PHE A 105 -4.91 -11.18 2.45
N VAL A 106 -5.30 -10.07 1.81
CA VAL A 106 -6.19 -9.07 2.41
C VAL A 106 -7.55 -9.69 2.79
N ARG A 107 -8.15 -10.47 1.90
CA ARG A 107 -9.41 -11.19 2.16
C ARG A 107 -9.34 -12.08 3.40
N LYS A 108 -8.24 -12.82 3.54
CA LYS A 108 -8.01 -13.70 4.71
C LYS A 108 -7.89 -12.92 6.01
N LEU A 109 -7.19 -11.78 6.01
CA LEU A 109 -7.05 -10.92 7.19
C LEU A 109 -8.40 -10.35 7.63
N CYS A 110 -9.23 -9.95 6.67
CA CYS A 110 -10.53 -9.33 6.95
C CYS A 110 -11.68 -10.34 7.10
N GLY A 111 -11.44 -11.64 6.82
CA GLY A 111 -12.47 -12.67 6.84
C GLY A 111 -13.57 -12.45 5.80
N ASN A 112 -13.28 -11.76 4.68
CA ASN A 112 -14.28 -11.42 3.66
C ASN A 112 -13.75 -11.61 2.23
N ASP A 113 -14.24 -12.64 1.55
CA ASP A 113 -13.86 -12.98 0.17
C ASP A 113 -14.47 -12.05 -0.89
N THR A 114 -15.40 -11.17 -0.51
CA THR A 114 -16.03 -10.21 -1.43
C THR A 114 -15.21 -8.93 -1.67
N ILE A 115 -14.13 -8.71 -0.91
CA ILE A 115 -13.21 -7.59 -1.11
C ILE A 115 -12.59 -7.68 -2.51
N GLN A 116 -12.56 -6.56 -3.23
CA GLN A 116 -12.08 -6.48 -4.61
C GLN A 116 -11.28 -5.21 -4.85
N TYR A 117 -10.50 -5.20 -5.92
CA TYR A 117 -9.93 -3.97 -6.47
C TYR A 117 -11.03 -3.10 -7.06
N ASN A 118 -10.94 -1.79 -6.84
CA ASN A 118 -11.73 -0.80 -7.56
C ASN A 118 -10.94 -0.37 -8.81
N GLU A 119 -11.29 -0.96 -9.95
CA GLU A 119 -10.55 -0.76 -11.20
C GLU A 119 -10.63 0.67 -11.71
N SER A 120 -11.74 1.40 -11.48
CA SER A 120 -11.86 2.81 -11.86
C SER A 120 -10.93 3.69 -11.03
N MET A 121 -10.80 3.41 -9.73
CA MET A 121 -9.85 4.10 -8.86
C MET A 121 -8.40 3.79 -9.26
N ALA A 122 -8.07 2.53 -9.54
CA ALA A 122 -6.74 2.14 -10.00
C ALA A 122 -6.35 2.83 -11.32
N ALA A 123 -7.30 2.96 -12.24
CA ALA A 123 -7.10 3.68 -13.50
C ALA A 123 -6.84 5.18 -13.27
N SER A 124 -7.62 5.81 -12.40
CA SER A 124 -7.44 7.23 -12.02
C SER A 124 -6.07 7.46 -11.35
N GLU A 125 -5.68 6.60 -10.40
CA GLU A 125 -4.36 6.68 -9.77
C GLU A 125 -3.22 6.55 -10.79
N ARG A 126 -3.39 5.71 -11.80
CA ARG A 126 -2.42 5.56 -12.88
C ARG A 126 -2.34 6.81 -13.76
N GLU A 127 -3.48 7.42 -14.09
CA GLU A 127 -3.55 8.61 -14.94
C GLU A 127 -2.88 9.83 -14.29
N TYR A 128 -3.06 10.01 -12.97
CA TYR A 128 -2.57 11.18 -12.23
C TYR A 128 -1.36 10.89 -11.34
N GLY A 129 -0.80 9.69 -11.40
CA GLY A 129 0.27 9.19 -10.52
C GLY A 129 1.68 9.72 -10.82
N TYR A 130 1.82 10.92 -11.39
CA TYR A 130 3.10 11.49 -11.86
C TYR A 130 4.17 11.52 -10.78
N LEU A 131 3.81 11.87 -9.54
CA LEU A 131 4.77 11.95 -8.46
C LEU A 131 5.26 10.56 -8.04
N ASN A 132 4.38 9.56 -7.99
CA ASN A 132 4.78 8.17 -7.74
C ASN A 132 5.66 7.63 -8.87
N ALA A 133 5.38 8.00 -10.12
CA ALA A 133 6.22 7.66 -11.26
C ALA A 133 7.63 8.28 -11.13
N ALA A 134 7.73 9.56 -10.73
CA ALA A 134 9.01 10.23 -10.47
C ALA A 134 9.81 9.54 -9.35
N ILE A 135 9.14 9.19 -8.23
CA ILE A 135 9.75 8.46 -7.10
C ILE A 135 10.23 7.08 -7.58
N THR A 136 9.43 6.34 -8.35
CA THR A 136 9.81 5.01 -8.84
C THR A 136 11.01 5.07 -9.78
N ASN A 137 11.08 6.08 -10.66
CA ASN A 137 12.24 6.30 -11.52
C ASN A 137 13.50 6.64 -10.71
N MET A 138 13.39 7.45 -9.66
CA MET A 138 14.51 7.75 -8.77
C MET A 138 14.99 6.50 -8.01
N LEU A 139 14.07 5.70 -7.48
CA LEU A 139 14.39 4.41 -6.86
C LEU A 139 15.11 3.47 -7.85
N LYS A 140 14.64 3.42 -9.11
CA LYS A 140 15.27 2.64 -10.19
C LYS A 140 16.66 3.15 -10.53
N TYR A 141 16.84 4.46 -10.62
CA TYR A 141 18.15 5.10 -10.85
C TYR A 141 19.18 4.69 -9.77
N HIS A 142 18.76 4.62 -8.51
CA HIS A 142 19.61 4.19 -7.39
C HIS A 142 19.72 2.66 -7.25
N GLY A 143 19.08 1.87 -8.11
CA GLY A 143 19.14 0.41 -8.09
C GLY A 143 18.22 -0.25 -7.04
N ASN A 144 17.30 0.50 -6.42
CA ASN A 144 16.39 -0.02 -5.39
C ASN A 144 15.00 -0.42 -5.95
N ILE A 145 14.84 -0.53 -7.26
CA ILE A 145 13.73 -1.19 -7.96
C ILE A 145 14.33 -2.17 -8.98
N GLU A 146 13.94 -3.43 -8.90
CA GLU A 146 14.44 -4.52 -9.76
C GLU A 146 13.52 -4.74 -10.97
N ASN A 147 12.22 -4.73 -10.75
CA ASN A 147 11.21 -4.97 -11.78
C ASN A 147 11.03 -3.78 -12.75
N ASP A 148 10.20 -3.97 -13.75
CA ASP A 148 9.76 -2.91 -14.66
C ASP A 148 8.95 -1.85 -13.90
N ILE A 149 9.22 -0.57 -14.20
CA ILE A 149 8.63 0.59 -13.51
C ILE A 149 7.11 0.60 -13.64
N GLU A 150 6.60 0.38 -14.86
CA GLU A 150 5.14 0.38 -15.11
C GLU A 150 4.45 -0.78 -14.39
N ARG A 151 5.12 -1.92 -14.29
CA ARG A 151 4.62 -3.08 -13.55
C ARG A 151 4.54 -2.79 -12.06
N VAL A 152 5.57 -2.14 -11.47
CA VAL A 152 5.59 -1.73 -10.06
C VAL A 152 4.47 -0.72 -9.77
N LEU A 153 4.35 0.33 -10.60
CA LEU A 153 3.32 1.36 -10.45
C LEU A 153 1.91 0.77 -10.56
N ARG A 154 1.66 -0.07 -11.57
CA ARG A 154 0.36 -0.72 -11.76
C ARG A 154 -0.03 -1.55 -10.53
N PHE A 155 0.89 -2.33 -9.98
CA PHE A 155 0.62 -3.15 -8.81
C PHE A 155 0.39 -2.29 -7.57
N TYR A 156 1.20 -1.25 -7.36
CA TYR A 156 1.04 -0.29 -6.25
C TYR A 156 -0.32 0.42 -6.32
N PHE A 157 -0.74 0.92 -7.47
CA PHE A 157 -2.04 1.58 -7.62
C PHE A 157 -3.21 0.63 -7.37
N ARG A 158 -3.09 -0.64 -7.75
CA ARG A 158 -4.08 -1.65 -7.41
C ARG A 158 -4.14 -1.91 -5.90
N GLN A 159 -3.02 -1.98 -5.20
CA GLN A 159 -3.00 -2.09 -3.74
C GLN A 159 -3.78 -0.93 -3.08
N CYS A 160 -3.56 0.31 -3.53
CA CYS A 160 -4.27 1.49 -3.05
C CYS A 160 -5.78 1.47 -3.37
N SER A 161 -6.17 0.79 -4.46
CA SER A 161 -7.55 0.77 -4.96
C SER A 161 -8.45 -0.30 -4.33
N ILE A 162 -7.96 -1.12 -3.40
CA ILE A 162 -8.80 -2.12 -2.72
C ILE A 162 -9.98 -1.43 -2.04
N GLY A 163 -11.20 -1.90 -2.37
CA GLY A 163 -12.43 -1.39 -1.78
C GLY A 163 -12.75 -2.09 -0.46
N MET A 164 -12.74 -1.35 0.65
CA MET A 164 -13.08 -1.85 1.98
C MET A 164 -14.01 -0.87 2.69
N ASN A 165 -14.62 -1.32 3.78
CA ASN A 165 -15.41 -0.48 4.69
C ASN A 165 -14.77 -0.43 6.09
N CYS A 166 -15.34 0.37 7.00
CA CYS A 166 -14.77 0.53 8.33
C CYS A 166 -14.75 -0.79 9.15
N ARG A 167 -15.76 -1.67 8.96
CA ARG A 167 -15.83 -2.94 9.69
C ARG A 167 -14.76 -3.94 9.21
N GLU A 168 -14.45 -3.92 7.92
CA GLU A 168 -13.42 -4.79 7.35
C GLU A 168 -12.01 -4.37 7.75
N LEU A 169 -11.82 -3.09 8.15
CA LEU A 169 -10.56 -2.54 8.63
C LEU A 169 -10.37 -2.65 10.16
N ALA A 170 -11.45 -2.78 10.92
CA ALA A 170 -11.43 -2.95 12.37
C ALA A 170 -11.21 -4.41 12.78
#